data_0ddefe82e67ce16fe6bdb199feff50ec
#
_entry.id   0ddefe82e67ce16fe6bdb199feff50ec
#
_cell.length_a   1.000
_cell.length_b   1.000
_cell.length_c   1.000
_cell.angle_alpha   90.00
_cell.angle_beta   90.00
_cell.angle_gamma   90.00
#
_symmetry.space_group_name_H-M   'P 1'
#
loop_
_entity.id
_entity.type
_entity.pdbx_description
1 polymer ?
#
loop_
_entity_poly.entity_id
_entity_poly.type
_entity_poly.pdbx_seq_one_letter_code
_entity_poly.pdbx_strand_id
1 'polypeptide(L)'
;MQKKLEPGNLLDEYGNLAQAGYALSLVKKYDRDKIQANPFRIKEWDYYLIHNSHFGVALTVDDNSYMGLMSISFLDFDARTERTVSPMTVFPMGKTNLPPDSGYGETKYHDKKCYFSFRVEKGRRVLRAWMKNFEDHEPIRMKIILDKEPEHGDRHSF
;
A
#
# COMPACT_ATOMS: atom_id res chain seq x y z
N MET A 1 20.90 -11.93 -18.09
CA MET A 1 19.49 -12.26 -18.35
C MET A 1 18.76 -12.31 -17.01
N GLN A 2 17.63 -11.64 -16.85
CA GLN A 2 16.88 -11.68 -15.60
C GLN A 2 16.26 -13.08 -15.39
N LYS A 3 16.32 -13.60 -14.17
CA LYS A 3 15.79 -14.90 -13.81
C LYS A 3 14.33 -14.77 -13.35
N LYS A 4 13.44 -15.66 -13.81
CA LYS A 4 12.08 -15.72 -13.31
C LYS A 4 12.09 -16.29 -11.89
N LEU A 5 11.37 -15.62 -10.96
CA LEU A 5 11.25 -16.06 -9.58
C LEU A 5 10.37 -17.31 -9.47
N GLU A 6 10.73 -18.19 -8.56
CA GLU A 6 9.96 -19.37 -8.18
C GLU A 6 9.24 -19.15 -6.85
N PRO A 7 8.12 -19.84 -6.60
CA PRO A 7 7.44 -19.79 -5.30
C PRO A 7 8.38 -20.13 -4.14
N GLY A 8 8.23 -19.42 -3.02
CA GLY A 8 9.05 -19.65 -1.83
C GLY A 8 9.14 -18.44 -0.93
N ASN A 9 10.01 -18.47 0.08
CA ASN A 9 10.25 -17.34 0.95
C ASN A 9 10.98 -16.21 0.22
N LEU A 10 10.66 -14.97 0.58
CA LEU A 10 11.37 -13.80 0.05
C LEU A 10 12.78 -13.72 0.63
N LEU A 11 12.92 -13.99 1.93
CA LEU A 11 14.17 -13.96 2.66
C LEU A 11 14.63 -15.37 3.02
N ASP A 12 15.94 -15.58 3.08
CA ASP A 12 16.58 -16.77 3.61
C ASP A 12 16.63 -16.77 5.15
N GLU A 13 17.26 -17.77 5.75
CA GLU A 13 17.42 -17.89 7.20
C GLU A 13 18.30 -16.80 7.83
N TYR A 14 19.11 -16.11 7.01
CA TYR A 14 19.98 -15.01 7.42
C TYR A 14 19.37 -13.64 7.15
N GLY A 15 18.12 -13.56 6.67
CA GLY A 15 17.43 -12.31 6.36
C GLY A 15 17.89 -11.67 5.05
N ASN A 16 18.63 -12.37 4.20
CA ASN A 16 19.01 -11.91 2.87
C ASN A 16 17.94 -12.28 1.83
N LEU A 17 17.93 -11.57 0.70
CA LEU A 17 17.06 -11.90 -0.42
C LEU A 17 17.38 -13.30 -0.96
N ALA A 18 16.44 -14.25 -0.82
CA ALA A 18 16.67 -15.65 -1.21
C ALA A 18 16.87 -15.83 -2.73
N GLN A 19 16.23 -14.99 -3.54
CA GLN A 19 16.33 -15.06 -5.00
C GLN A 19 16.05 -13.69 -5.61
N ALA A 20 16.98 -13.18 -6.44
CA ALA A 20 16.79 -11.98 -7.24
C ALA A 20 16.24 -12.34 -8.63
N GLY A 21 15.28 -11.53 -9.14
CA GLY A 21 14.67 -11.78 -10.44
C GLY A 21 13.36 -11.01 -10.64
N TYR A 22 12.50 -11.51 -11.50
CA TYR A 22 11.17 -10.93 -11.78
C TYR A 22 10.08 -11.97 -11.65
N ALA A 23 8.86 -11.53 -11.35
CA ALA A 23 7.66 -12.35 -11.33
C ALA A 23 6.47 -11.60 -11.96
N LEU A 24 5.50 -12.33 -12.50
CA LEU A 24 4.25 -11.78 -13.04
C LEU A 24 3.08 -11.84 -12.03
N SER A 25 3.35 -12.38 -10.84
CA SER A 25 2.41 -12.48 -9.74
C SER A 25 3.18 -12.58 -8.42
N LEU A 26 2.50 -12.45 -7.29
CA LEU A 26 3.12 -12.64 -5.97
C LEU A 26 3.44 -14.12 -5.76
N VAL A 27 4.70 -14.50 -5.96
CA VAL A 27 5.20 -15.86 -5.77
C VAL A 27 6.08 -16.01 -4.53
N LYS A 28 6.51 -14.90 -3.93
CA LYS A 28 7.35 -14.88 -2.73
C LYS A 28 6.52 -14.56 -1.50
N LYS A 29 6.76 -15.31 -0.41
CA LYS A 29 6.16 -15.04 0.90
C LYS A 29 7.01 -14.05 1.65
N TYR A 30 6.43 -12.88 1.95
CA TYR A 30 7.02 -11.89 2.80
C TYR A 30 6.77 -12.23 4.27
N ASP A 31 7.77 -12.03 5.11
CA ASP A 31 7.70 -12.21 6.56
C ASP A 31 8.57 -11.12 7.20
N ARG A 32 7.91 -10.14 7.84
CA ARG A 32 8.59 -9.02 8.47
C ARG A 32 9.56 -9.47 9.56
N ASP A 33 9.22 -10.50 10.32
CA ASP A 33 10.02 -10.96 11.46
C ASP A 33 11.38 -11.56 11.04
N LYS A 34 11.50 -11.89 9.74
CA LYS A 34 12.76 -12.38 9.16
C LYS A 34 13.72 -11.26 8.72
N ILE A 35 13.29 -10.01 8.75
CA ILE A 35 14.12 -8.88 8.38
C ILE A 35 15.14 -8.63 9.50
N GLN A 36 16.43 -8.82 9.21
CA GLN A 36 17.52 -8.57 10.17
C GLN A 36 18.13 -7.18 10.04
N ALA A 37 17.56 -6.30 9.24
CA ALA A 37 17.98 -4.92 9.13
C ALA A 37 17.67 -4.13 10.41
N ASN A 38 18.40 -3.04 10.62
CA ASN A 38 18.06 -2.08 11.68
C ASN A 38 16.58 -1.66 11.51
N PRO A 39 15.75 -1.72 12.56
CA PRO A 39 14.33 -1.37 12.47
C PRO A 39 14.04 -0.01 11.83
N PHE A 40 14.93 1.00 12.02
CA PHE A 40 14.80 2.31 11.37
C PHE A 40 14.98 2.29 9.85
N ARG A 41 15.44 1.19 9.28
CA ARG A 41 15.63 1.03 7.83
C ARG A 41 14.51 0.24 7.15
N ILE A 42 13.61 -0.35 7.92
CA ILE A 42 12.49 -1.11 7.37
C ILE A 42 11.45 -0.12 6.85
N LYS A 43 11.02 -0.32 5.62
CA LYS A 43 10.01 0.49 4.95
C LYS A 43 8.98 -0.42 4.35
N GLU A 44 7.72 -0.15 4.64
CA GLU A 44 6.59 -0.93 4.17
C GLU A 44 5.47 0.02 3.78
N TRP A 45 4.73 -0.30 2.73
CA TRP A 45 3.56 0.48 2.34
C TRP A 45 2.56 -0.34 1.56
N ASP A 46 1.30 0.04 1.68
CA ASP A 46 0.23 -0.35 0.79
C ASP A 46 -0.15 0.84 -0.09
N TYR A 47 -0.15 0.62 -1.40
CA TYR A 47 -0.47 1.61 -2.40
C TYR A 47 -1.52 1.07 -3.37
N TYR A 48 -2.55 1.87 -3.62
CA TYR A 48 -3.57 1.59 -4.61
C TYR A 48 -3.74 2.79 -5.52
N LEU A 49 -3.59 2.58 -6.81
CA LEU A 49 -3.97 3.53 -7.85
C LEU A 49 -5.16 2.97 -8.62
N ILE A 50 -6.27 3.66 -8.58
CA ILE A 50 -7.50 3.32 -9.28
C ILE A 50 -7.81 4.47 -10.24
N HIS A 51 -7.93 4.19 -11.52
CA HIS A 51 -8.17 5.22 -12.50
C HIS A 51 -9.06 4.76 -13.66
N ASN A 52 -9.62 5.72 -14.35
CA ASN A 52 -10.23 5.57 -15.69
C ASN A 52 -9.55 6.56 -16.66
N SER A 53 -10.19 6.84 -17.80
CA SER A 53 -9.66 7.80 -18.79
C SER A 53 -9.73 9.27 -18.35
N HIS A 54 -10.53 9.61 -17.34
CA HIS A 54 -10.82 10.98 -16.91
C HIS A 54 -10.15 11.36 -15.60
N PHE A 55 -10.11 10.44 -14.64
CA PHE A 55 -9.51 10.73 -13.33
C PHE A 55 -8.88 9.49 -12.70
N GLY A 56 -8.04 9.73 -11.70
CA GLY A 56 -7.44 8.71 -10.85
C GLY A 56 -7.50 9.08 -9.38
N VAL A 57 -7.51 8.05 -8.53
CA VAL A 57 -7.37 8.18 -7.08
C VAL A 57 -6.23 7.27 -6.63
N ALA A 58 -5.25 7.83 -5.93
CA ALA A 58 -4.20 7.05 -5.28
C ALA A 58 -4.36 7.11 -3.76
N LEU A 59 -4.23 5.96 -3.12
CA LEU A 59 -4.33 5.78 -1.67
C LEU A 59 -3.06 5.12 -1.17
N THR A 60 -2.44 5.68 -0.13
CA THR A 60 -1.23 5.13 0.47
C THR A 60 -1.36 5.06 1.99
N VAL A 61 -0.94 3.94 2.55
CA VAL A 61 -0.59 3.80 3.97
C VAL A 61 0.86 3.34 4.03
N ASP A 62 1.73 4.16 4.58
CA ASP A 62 3.17 3.99 4.58
C ASP A 62 3.73 3.98 5.99
N ASP A 63 4.64 3.05 6.27
CA ASP A 63 5.40 2.91 7.50
C ASP A 63 6.90 2.83 7.16
N ASN A 64 7.57 3.97 7.23
CA ASN A 64 9.02 4.07 7.07
C ASN A 64 9.76 3.95 8.41
N SER A 65 9.16 3.29 9.39
CA SER A 65 9.68 3.12 10.76
C SER A 65 9.76 4.42 11.57
N TYR A 66 10.63 5.36 11.22
CA TYR A 66 10.77 6.65 11.94
C TYR A 66 9.67 7.65 11.58
N MET A 67 9.01 7.46 10.46
CA MET A 67 7.85 8.25 10.02
C MET A 67 6.89 7.38 9.22
N GLY A 68 5.62 7.71 9.25
CA GLY A 68 4.60 7.14 8.38
C GLY A 68 3.85 8.22 7.65
N LEU A 69 3.23 7.87 6.53
CA LEU A 69 2.53 8.78 5.66
C LEU A 69 1.22 8.16 5.20
N MET A 70 0.13 8.91 5.39
CA MET A 70 -1.21 8.51 4.95
C MET A 70 -1.63 9.46 3.84
N SER A 71 -1.75 8.98 2.61
CA SER A 71 -1.94 9.86 1.46
C SER A 71 -3.19 9.54 0.68
N ILE A 72 -3.87 10.61 0.27
CA ILE A 72 -4.90 10.59 -0.77
C ILE A 72 -4.45 11.55 -1.86
N SER A 73 -4.38 11.05 -3.11
CA SER A 73 -4.21 11.87 -4.30
C SER A 73 -5.43 11.75 -5.18
N PHE A 74 -5.92 12.87 -5.66
CA PHE A 74 -6.90 12.94 -6.74
C PHE A 74 -6.21 13.51 -7.98
N LEU A 75 -6.33 12.80 -9.09
CA LEU A 75 -5.74 13.15 -10.38
C LEU A 75 -6.86 13.43 -11.36
N ASP A 76 -6.93 14.64 -11.89
CA ASP A 76 -7.86 15.01 -12.97
C ASP A 76 -7.10 15.00 -14.28
N PHE A 77 -7.35 14.02 -15.14
CA PHE A 77 -6.63 13.87 -16.40
C PHE A 77 -7.15 14.83 -17.47
N ASP A 78 -8.42 15.23 -17.40
CA ASP A 78 -9.01 16.17 -18.34
C ASP A 78 -8.49 17.59 -18.08
N ALA A 79 -8.49 18.02 -16.81
CA ALA A 79 -7.94 19.30 -16.38
C ALA A 79 -6.42 19.31 -16.27
N ARG A 80 -5.75 18.14 -16.27
CA ARG A 80 -4.31 17.97 -16.05
C ARG A 80 -3.84 18.57 -14.73
N THR A 81 -4.62 18.34 -13.68
CA THR A 81 -4.34 18.79 -12.32
C THR A 81 -4.26 17.62 -11.35
N GLU A 82 -3.58 17.85 -10.25
CA GLU A 82 -3.54 16.91 -9.14
C GLU A 82 -3.75 17.63 -7.81
N ARG A 83 -4.34 16.92 -6.88
CA ARG A 83 -4.44 17.32 -5.48
C ARG A 83 -4.00 16.16 -4.60
N THR A 84 -2.92 16.36 -3.83
CA THR A 84 -2.40 15.37 -2.88
C THR A 84 -2.36 15.95 -1.48
N VAL A 85 -2.89 15.21 -0.51
CA VAL A 85 -2.80 15.52 0.92
C VAL A 85 -2.25 14.31 1.66
N SER A 86 -1.19 14.53 2.45
CA SER A 86 -0.40 13.47 3.07
C SER A 86 -0.08 13.80 4.54
N PRO A 87 -1.04 13.65 5.48
CA PRO A 87 -0.72 13.73 6.89
C PRO A 87 0.31 12.68 7.28
N MET A 88 1.27 13.12 8.08
CA MET A 88 2.35 12.27 8.58
C MET A 88 2.12 11.88 10.03
N THR A 89 2.62 10.71 10.42
CA THR A 89 2.79 10.26 11.79
C THR A 89 4.27 10.00 12.09
N VAL A 90 4.64 10.01 13.36
CA VAL A 90 6.03 9.79 13.79
C VAL A 90 6.17 8.44 14.48
N PHE A 91 7.27 7.76 14.21
CA PHE A 91 7.66 6.49 14.82
C PHE A 91 6.58 5.40 14.81
N PRO A 92 5.96 5.10 13.64
CA PRO A 92 5.05 3.96 13.56
C PRO A 92 5.76 2.65 13.86
N MET A 93 7.01 2.46 13.43
CA MET A 93 7.89 1.33 13.77
C MET A 93 7.25 -0.05 13.53
N GLY A 94 6.48 -0.18 12.44
CA GLY A 94 5.73 -1.40 12.11
C GLY A 94 4.38 -1.52 12.83
N LYS A 95 3.97 -0.56 13.65
CA LYS A 95 2.68 -0.58 14.36
C LYS A 95 1.46 -0.43 13.44
N THR A 96 1.67 -0.03 12.20
CA THR A 96 0.65 -0.07 11.15
C THR A 96 0.22 -1.50 10.83
N ASN A 97 1.08 -2.49 11.17
CA ASN A 97 0.81 -3.93 11.03
C ASN A 97 0.26 -4.27 9.65
N LEU A 98 0.97 -3.80 8.61
CA LEU A 98 0.62 -4.05 7.22
C LEU A 98 0.62 -5.55 6.94
N PRO A 99 -0.41 -6.11 6.29
CA PRO A 99 -0.46 -7.53 6.00
C PRO A 99 0.66 -7.92 5.01
N PRO A 100 1.24 -9.13 5.16
CA PRO A 100 2.34 -9.58 4.29
C PRO A 100 1.91 -9.89 2.86
N ASP A 101 0.62 -9.94 2.59
CA ASP A 101 0.03 -10.24 1.30
C ASP A 101 -1.24 -9.43 1.09
N SER A 102 -1.44 -8.95 -0.14
CA SER A 102 -2.64 -8.21 -0.51
C SER A 102 -3.88 -9.10 -0.73
N GLY A 103 -3.74 -10.43 -0.76
CA GLY A 103 -4.83 -11.39 -0.96
C GLY A 103 -5.72 -11.58 0.28
N TYR A 104 -5.26 -11.19 1.47
CA TYR A 104 -5.98 -11.34 2.74
C TYR A 104 -5.58 -10.23 3.72
N GLY A 105 -6.24 -10.21 4.88
CA GLY A 105 -5.98 -9.23 5.92
C GLY A 105 -6.60 -7.87 5.68
N GLU A 106 -6.22 -6.92 6.51
CA GLU A 106 -6.67 -5.53 6.44
C GLU A 106 -5.50 -4.62 6.79
N THR A 107 -5.18 -3.69 5.89
CA THR A 107 -4.40 -2.50 6.21
C THR A 107 -5.34 -1.48 6.82
N LYS A 108 -5.05 -1.03 8.05
CA LYS A 108 -5.89 -0.08 8.74
C LYS A 108 -5.07 0.98 9.47
N TYR A 109 -5.45 2.23 9.25
CA TYR A 109 -4.92 3.36 10.00
C TYR A 109 -6.03 4.34 10.34
N HIS A 110 -5.97 4.94 11.54
CA HIS A 110 -6.86 6.04 11.88
C HIS A 110 -6.23 6.97 12.92
N ASP A 111 -6.49 8.24 12.77
CA ASP A 111 -6.24 9.29 13.75
C ASP A 111 -7.31 10.40 13.65
N LYS A 112 -7.03 11.57 14.24
CA LYS A 112 -7.94 12.74 14.19
C LYS A 112 -8.02 13.40 12.82
N LYS A 113 -7.10 13.08 11.91
CA LYS A 113 -6.95 13.71 10.59
C LYS A 113 -7.45 12.83 9.47
N CYS A 114 -7.30 11.50 9.61
CA CYS A 114 -7.63 10.57 8.53
C CYS A 114 -8.00 9.16 9.03
N TYR A 115 -8.64 8.43 8.14
CA TYR A 115 -8.96 7.00 8.29
C TYR A 115 -8.70 6.29 6.97
N PHE A 116 -8.05 5.13 7.05
CA PHE A 116 -7.83 4.22 5.93
C PHE A 116 -8.17 2.79 6.35
N SER A 117 -8.77 2.04 5.44
CA SER A 117 -9.06 0.61 5.59
C SER A 117 -9.05 -0.03 4.21
N PHE A 118 -8.10 -0.94 3.97
CA PHE A 118 -7.97 -1.70 2.75
C PHE A 118 -8.09 -3.18 3.09
N ARG A 119 -9.20 -3.81 2.76
CA ARG A 119 -9.43 -5.20 3.15
C ARG A 119 -10.12 -6.02 2.07
N VAL A 120 -9.99 -7.34 2.17
CA VAL A 120 -10.75 -8.30 1.38
C VAL A 120 -12.06 -8.62 2.08
N GLU A 121 -13.18 -8.34 1.43
CA GLU A 121 -14.53 -8.66 1.89
C GLU A 121 -15.22 -9.57 0.86
N LYS A 122 -15.51 -10.82 1.21
CA LYS A 122 -16.22 -11.76 0.32
C LYS A 122 -15.59 -11.87 -1.07
N GLY A 123 -14.26 -11.94 -1.14
CA GLY A 123 -13.51 -12.05 -2.41
C GLY A 123 -13.38 -10.74 -3.20
N ARG A 124 -13.80 -9.61 -2.64
CA ARG A 124 -13.66 -8.28 -3.22
C ARG A 124 -12.66 -7.46 -2.42
N ARG A 125 -11.89 -6.63 -3.10
CA ARG A 125 -11.06 -5.62 -2.43
C ARG A 125 -11.93 -4.40 -2.14
N VAL A 126 -12.04 -4.02 -0.86
CA VAL A 126 -12.79 -2.84 -0.43
C VAL A 126 -11.84 -1.85 0.19
N LEU A 127 -11.72 -0.70 -0.44
CA LEU A 127 -10.90 0.41 0.03
C LEU A 127 -11.82 1.48 0.61
N ARG A 128 -11.54 1.93 1.83
CA ARG A 128 -12.22 3.05 2.48
C ARG A 128 -11.18 4.05 2.91
N ALA A 129 -11.42 5.30 2.60
CA ALA A 129 -10.57 6.40 3.05
C ALA A 129 -11.42 7.60 3.44
N TRP A 130 -10.96 8.31 4.45
CA TRP A 130 -11.46 9.60 4.85
C TRP A 130 -10.29 10.49 5.27
N MET A 131 -10.34 11.77 4.91
CA MET A 131 -9.38 12.78 5.30
C MET A 131 -10.10 14.08 5.64
N LYS A 132 -9.79 14.67 6.81
CA LYS A 132 -10.53 15.80 7.36
C LYS A 132 -10.40 17.07 6.52
N ASN A 133 -9.19 17.37 6.05
CA ASN A 133 -8.89 18.58 5.29
C ASN A 133 -8.22 18.15 3.98
N PHE A 134 -9.01 17.94 2.94
CA PHE A 134 -8.49 17.54 1.64
C PHE A 134 -8.34 18.73 0.70
N GLU A 135 -9.39 19.55 0.58
CA GLU A 135 -9.40 20.73 -0.26
C GLU A 135 -10.17 21.85 0.44
N ASP A 136 -9.60 23.04 0.52
CA ASP A 136 -10.21 24.24 1.14
C ASP A 136 -10.85 23.98 2.52
N HIS A 137 -10.18 23.15 3.33
CA HIS A 137 -10.64 22.66 4.64
C HIS A 137 -11.83 21.69 4.60
N GLU A 138 -12.33 21.35 3.42
CA GLU A 138 -13.39 20.34 3.27
C GLU A 138 -12.84 18.92 3.35
N PRO A 139 -13.59 17.99 3.95
CA PRO A 139 -13.20 16.59 4.04
C PRO A 139 -13.49 15.85 2.75
N ILE A 140 -12.68 14.82 2.47
CA ILE A 140 -13.00 13.80 1.48
C ILE A 140 -13.36 12.48 2.17
N ARG A 141 -14.31 11.76 1.61
CA ARG A 141 -14.67 10.39 2.01
C ARG A 141 -14.92 9.54 0.78
N MET A 142 -14.37 8.34 0.78
CA MET A 142 -14.56 7.42 -0.33
C MET A 142 -14.68 5.97 0.11
N LYS A 143 -15.39 5.19 -0.70
CA LYS A 143 -15.44 3.74 -0.65
C LYS A 143 -15.33 3.22 -2.08
N ILE A 144 -14.29 2.45 -2.35
CA ILE A 144 -14.03 1.85 -3.66
C ILE A 144 -14.14 0.33 -3.49
N ILE A 145 -14.82 -0.32 -4.42
CA ILE A 145 -14.98 -1.78 -4.44
C ILE A 145 -14.39 -2.28 -5.75
N LEU A 146 -13.41 -3.15 -5.65
CA LEU A 146 -12.82 -3.84 -6.79
C LEU A 146 -13.37 -5.27 -6.80
N ASP A 147 -14.22 -5.56 -7.77
CA ASP A 147 -14.94 -6.85 -7.88
C ASP A 147 -14.05 -8.00 -8.33
N LYS A 148 -13.00 -7.70 -9.09
CA LYS A 148 -11.96 -8.65 -9.50
C LYS A 148 -10.61 -8.02 -9.28
N GLU A 149 -9.64 -8.82 -8.89
CA GLU A 149 -8.25 -8.37 -9.00
C GLU A 149 -7.94 -8.11 -10.47
N PRO A 150 -7.29 -6.99 -10.82
CA PRO A 150 -6.87 -6.77 -12.19
C PRO A 150 -5.97 -7.93 -12.60
N GLU A 151 -6.24 -8.53 -13.76
CA GLU A 151 -5.43 -9.65 -14.29
C GLU A 151 -3.97 -9.23 -14.53
N HIS A 152 -3.72 -7.91 -14.57
CA HIS A 152 -2.41 -7.27 -14.72
C HIS A 152 -2.29 -6.08 -13.77
N GLY A 153 -2.34 -6.32 -12.48
CA GLY A 153 -1.93 -5.32 -11.50
C GLY A 153 -0.42 -5.43 -11.32
N ASP A 154 0.32 -4.39 -11.69
CA ASP A 154 1.73 -4.26 -11.26
C ASP A 154 1.74 -4.16 -9.73
N ARG A 155 1.87 -5.31 -9.08
CA ARG A 155 2.13 -5.37 -7.65
C ARG A 155 3.63 -5.23 -7.47
N HIS A 156 4.07 -3.99 -7.41
CA HIS A 156 5.45 -3.71 -7.03
C HIS A 156 5.55 -3.80 -5.50
N SER A 157 5.90 -4.98 -4.99
CA SER A 157 6.57 -5.10 -3.70
C SER A 157 8.08 -5.00 -3.97
N PHE A 158 8.68 -3.91 -3.58
CA PHE A 158 10.12 -3.69 -3.60
C PHE A 158 10.74 -4.05 -2.27
#